data_bdb0663b2988cc2b6b1342127b4de85c
#
_entry.id   bdb0663b2988cc2b6b1342127b4de85c
#
_cell.length_a   1.000
_cell.length_b   1.000
_cell.length_c   1.000
_cell.angle_alpha   90.00
_cell.angle_beta   90.00
_cell.angle_gamma   90.00
#
_symmetry.space_group_name_H-M   'P 1'
#
loop_
_entity.id
_entity.type
_entity.pdbx_description
1 polymer ?
#
loop_
_entity_poly.entity_id
_entity_poly.type
_entity_poly.pdbx_seq_one_letter_code
_entity_poly.pdbx_strand_id
1 'polypeptide(L)'
;DQLIRAFINLQYKRNDQNFFRGTFRVRGENLEIFPSHLEDRAWRLSLNLNKLEKIEEFDPLTGDKTNDFSIIKIYANSHYITPKPTIDQAIQEIKKELEITLKKHQDNNKLLEAQRLRERTKFDLEMIEATGTCAGIENYSRFLSGRKPGEPPPTLFEYFPDNTIIFV
;
A
#
# COMPACT_ATOMS: atom_id res chain seq x y z
N ASP A 1 -4.40 10.64 16.69
CA ASP A 1 -3.13 10.03 16.22
C ASP A 1 -3.29 8.60 15.69
N GLN A 2 -4.15 7.74 16.29
CA GLN A 2 -4.32 6.34 15.83
C GLN A 2 -4.91 6.25 14.42
N LEU A 3 -5.92 7.06 14.08
CA LEU A 3 -6.51 7.07 12.72
C LEU A 3 -5.51 7.55 11.66
N ILE A 4 -4.72 8.56 11.96
CA ILE A 4 -3.67 9.05 11.06
C ILE A 4 -2.65 7.94 10.79
N ARG A 5 -2.20 7.24 11.82
CA ARG A 5 -1.29 6.08 11.66
C ARG A 5 -1.94 4.96 10.85
N ALA A 6 -3.23 4.68 11.09
CA ALA A 6 -3.96 3.68 10.30
C ALA A 6 -4.01 4.06 8.82
N PHE A 7 -4.26 5.33 8.47
CA PHE A 7 -4.26 5.79 7.07
C PHE A 7 -2.88 5.69 6.43
N ILE A 8 -1.82 6.06 7.15
CA ILE A 8 -0.45 5.91 6.66
C ILE A 8 -0.12 4.42 6.43
N ASN A 9 -0.50 3.54 7.35
CA ASN A 9 -0.31 2.09 7.18
C ASN A 9 -1.09 1.52 5.98
N LEU A 10 -2.25 2.10 5.64
CA LEU A 10 -3.01 1.80 4.43
C LEU A 10 -2.45 2.51 3.18
N GLN A 11 -1.28 3.14 3.28
CA GLN A 11 -0.57 3.85 2.21
C GLN A 11 -1.31 5.08 1.65
N TYR A 12 -2.19 5.71 2.45
CA TYR A 12 -2.71 7.03 2.14
C TYR A 12 -1.67 8.10 2.47
N LYS A 13 -1.58 9.11 1.63
CA LYS A 13 -0.64 10.22 1.80
C LYS A 13 -1.34 11.42 2.43
N ARG A 14 -0.73 12.04 3.43
CA ARG A 14 -1.22 13.32 3.95
C ARG A 14 -0.97 14.43 2.95
N ASN A 15 -2.01 15.17 2.58
CA ASN A 15 -1.90 16.34 1.74
C ASN A 15 -2.98 17.36 2.11
N ASP A 16 -2.61 18.34 2.92
CA ASP A 16 -3.54 19.33 3.43
C ASP A 16 -3.87 20.43 2.41
N GLN A 17 -3.05 20.59 1.36
CA GLN A 17 -3.22 21.60 0.33
C GLN A 17 -3.99 21.09 -0.89
N ASN A 18 -3.60 19.92 -1.39
CA ASN A 18 -4.18 19.34 -2.60
C ASN A 18 -4.84 17.99 -2.26
N PHE A 19 -6.16 17.98 -2.23
CA PHE A 19 -6.97 16.83 -1.80
C PHE A 19 -7.50 16.05 -3.01
N PHE A 20 -6.94 14.85 -3.21
CA PHE A 20 -7.30 13.97 -4.32
C PHE A 20 -7.34 12.50 -3.85
N ARG A 21 -7.78 11.60 -4.72
CA ARG A 21 -7.87 10.16 -4.40
C ARG A 21 -6.57 9.59 -3.83
N GLY A 22 -6.67 8.82 -2.77
CA GLY A 22 -5.52 8.22 -2.10
C GLY A 22 -4.82 9.16 -1.12
N THR A 23 -5.43 10.32 -0.82
CA THR A 23 -4.92 11.25 0.18
C THR A 23 -5.87 11.44 1.35
N PHE A 24 -5.33 11.90 2.45
CA PHE A 24 -6.10 12.42 3.58
C PHE A 24 -5.56 13.79 4.00
N ARG A 25 -6.39 14.57 4.66
CA ARG A 25 -6.02 15.88 5.23
C ARG A 25 -6.64 16.08 6.60
N VAL A 26 -6.06 16.98 7.37
CA VAL A 26 -6.53 17.34 8.72
C VAL A 26 -6.95 18.81 8.73
N ARG A 27 -8.17 19.10 9.11
CA ARG A 27 -8.72 20.45 9.24
C ARG A 27 -9.41 20.62 10.60
N GLY A 28 -8.70 21.21 11.55
CA GLY A 28 -9.19 21.31 12.93
C GLY A 28 -9.42 19.93 13.55
N GLU A 29 -10.63 19.67 13.98
CA GLU A 29 -11.07 18.38 14.56
C GLU A 29 -11.57 17.39 13.50
N ASN A 30 -11.52 17.75 12.21
CA ASN A 30 -11.94 16.90 11.11
C ASN A 30 -10.76 16.23 10.44
N LEU A 31 -10.89 14.93 10.23
CA LEU A 31 -10.00 14.13 9.43
C LEU A 31 -10.75 13.74 8.16
N GLU A 32 -10.31 14.25 7.03
CA GLU A 32 -10.94 13.97 5.72
C GLU A 32 -10.07 13.01 4.92
N ILE A 33 -10.70 12.01 4.32
CA ILE A 33 -10.06 11.02 3.47
C ILE A 33 -10.76 10.91 2.14
N PHE A 34 -9.99 10.89 1.05
CA PHE A 34 -10.49 10.60 -0.28
C PHE A 34 -10.09 9.17 -0.66
N PRO A 35 -11.00 8.19 -0.49
CA PRO A 35 -10.69 6.79 -0.73
C PRO A 35 -10.30 6.52 -2.19
N SER A 36 -9.36 5.61 -2.39
CA SER A 36 -8.87 5.26 -3.73
C SER A 36 -9.93 4.61 -4.63
N HIS A 37 -10.95 3.98 -4.04
CA HIS A 37 -12.02 3.28 -4.75
C HIS A 37 -13.25 4.16 -5.08
N LEU A 38 -13.30 5.40 -4.59
CA LEU A 38 -14.33 6.37 -4.91
C LEU A 38 -13.83 7.39 -5.93
N GLU A 39 -14.67 7.80 -6.86
CA GLU A 39 -14.29 8.74 -7.91
C GLU A 39 -14.58 10.20 -7.55
N ASP A 40 -15.72 10.44 -6.93
CA ASP A 40 -16.31 11.77 -6.72
C ASP A 40 -16.82 11.99 -5.28
N ARG A 41 -16.43 11.13 -4.34
CA ARG A 41 -16.87 11.19 -2.95
C ARG A 41 -15.69 11.04 -2.01
N ALA A 42 -15.73 11.80 -0.94
CA ALA A 42 -14.77 11.73 0.17
C ALA A 42 -15.51 11.61 1.51
N TRP A 43 -14.80 11.17 2.53
CA TRP A 43 -15.37 11.04 3.87
C TRP A 43 -14.71 12.02 4.83
N ARG A 44 -15.55 12.64 5.65
CA ARG A 44 -15.16 13.49 6.77
C ARG A 44 -15.48 12.79 8.08
N LEU A 45 -14.47 12.59 8.89
CA LEU A 45 -14.54 12.02 10.22
C LEU A 45 -14.38 13.15 11.24
N SER A 46 -15.45 13.53 11.92
CA SER A 46 -15.41 14.54 12.96
C SER A 46 -15.07 13.92 14.30
N LEU A 47 -14.04 14.45 14.93
CA LEU A 47 -13.51 13.97 16.20
C LEU A 47 -13.81 14.99 17.31
N ASN A 48 -14.19 14.51 18.49
CA ASN A 48 -14.30 15.32 19.70
C ASN A 48 -13.58 14.60 20.83
N LEU A 49 -12.63 15.26 21.47
CA LEU A 49 -11.80 14.69 22.54
C LEU A 49 -11.19 13.31 22.15
N ASN A 50 -10.73 13.17 20.90
CA ASN A 50 -10.19 11.94 20.31
C ASN A 50 -11.21 10.80 20.12
N LYS A 51 -12.50 11.06 20.21
CA LYS A 51 -13.57 10.12 19.86
C LYS A 51 -14.19 10.51 18.54
N LEU A 52 -14.46 9.50 17.70
CA LEU A 52 -15.19 9.68 16.46
C LEU A 52 -16.68 9.91 16.79
N GLU A 53 -17.19 11.10 16.46
CA GLU A 53 -18.61 11.45 16.69
C GLU A 53 -19.45 11.26 15.43
N LYS A 54 -18.88 11.59 14.26
CA LYS A 54 -19.64 11.62 13.02
C LYS A 54 -18.80 11.20 11.84
N ILE A 55 -19.46 10.55 10.89
CA ILE A 55 -18.90 10.21 9.58
C ILE A 55 -19.84 10.76 8.51
N GLU A 56 -19.35 11.70 7.72
CA GLU A 56 -20.10 12.30 6.61
C GLU A 56 -19.44 11.97 5.29
N GLU A 57 -20.25 11.72 4.28
CA GLU A 57 -19.81 11.73 2.88
C GLU A 57 -20.02 13.13 2.31
N PHE A 58 -19.07 13.58 1.50
CA PHE A 58 -19.17 14.88 0.86
C PHE A 58 -18.52 14.88 -0.53
N ASP A 59 -18.93 15.80 -1.37
CA ASP A 59 -18.28 16.08 -2.65
C ASP A 59 -16.97 16.83 -2.40
N PRO A 60 -15.81 16.28 -2.79
CA PRO A 60 -14.50 16.93 -2.53
C PRO A 60 -14.28 18.23 -3.30
N LEU A 61 -15.04 18.50 -4.37
CA LEU A 61 -14.95 19.73 -5.17
C LEU A 61 -15.75 20.87 -4.55
N THR A 62 -17.02 20.60 -4.18
CA THR A 62 -17.92 21.63 -3.62
C THR A 62 -17.84 21.72 -2.11
N GLY A 63 -17.49 20.62 -1.45
CA GLY A 63 -17.50 20.48 0.01
C GLY A 63 -18.91 20.15 0.56
N ASP A 64 -19.91 19.99 -0.32
CA ASP A 64 -21.27 19.73 0.06
C ASP A 64 -21.42 18.32 0.62
N LYS A 65 -22.11 18.23 1.76
CA LYS A 65 -22.46 16.95 2.35
C LYS A 65 -23.47 16.20 1.50
N THR A 66 -23.20 14.93 1.26
CA THR A 66 -24.10 14.06 0.48
C THR A 66 -24.79 13.00 1.33
N ASN A 67 -24.13 12.46 2.36
CA ASN A 67 -24.70 11.42 3.20
C ASN A 67 -24.10 11.39 4.62
N ASP A 68 -24.74 10.63 5.54
CA ASP A 68 -24.21 10.29 6.87
C ASP A 68 -24.04 8.76 6.97
N PHE A 69 -22.97 8.33 7.62
CA PHE A 69 -22.69 6.93 7.87
C PHE A 69 -22.46 6.66 9.37
N SER A 70 -22.94 5.52 9.84
CA SER A 70 -22.56 4.97 11.16
C SER A 70 -21.29 4.15 11.10
N ILE A 71 -20.96 3.60 9.93
CA ILE A 71 -19.77 2.79 9.68
C ILE A 71 -19.33 2.93 8.22
N ILE A 72 -18.02 3.00 8.01
CA ILE A 72 -17.40 2.95 6.68
C ILE A 72 -16.29 1.92 6.67
N LYS A 73 -15.97 1.40 5.48
CA LYS A 73 -14.85 0.49 5.26
C LYS A 73 -13.82 1.16 4.37
N ILE A 74 -12.64 1.41 4.91
CA ILE A 74 -11.53 2.02 4.19
C ILE A 74 -10.59 0.92 3.71
N TYR A 75 -10.44 0.80 2.40
CA TYR A 75 -9.53 -0.14 1.76
C TYR A 75 -8.14 0.46 1.62
N ALA A 76 -7.14 -0.39 1.47
CA ALA A 76 -5.77 0.04 1.22
C ALA A 76 -5.66 0.83 -0.10
N ASN A 77 -4.77 1.84 -0.10
CA ASN A 77 -4.54 2.70 -1.27
C ASN A 77 -3.53 2.12 -2.27
N SER A 78 -2.88 1.02 -1.93
CA SER A 78 -1.87 0.36 -2.77
C SER A 78 -1.95 -1.15 -2.64
N HIS A 79 -1.30 -1.86 -3.57
CA HIS A 79 -1.13 -3.31 -3.51
C HIS A 79 -0.04 -3.69 -2.49
N TYR A 80 -0.08 -4.95 -2.05
CA TYR A 80 0.93 -5.53 -1.14
C TYR A 80 1.07 -4.81 0.20
N ILE A 81 -0.03 -4.26 0.73
CA ILE A 81 -0.06 -3.75 2.09
C ILE A 81 0.03 -4.94 3.05
N THR A 82 1.18 -5.08 3.67
CA THR A 82 1.54 -6.27 4.44
C THR A 82 1.84 -5.89 5.90
N PRO A 83 1.38 -6.66 6.89
CA PRO A 83 1.72 -6.44 8.29
C PRO A 83 3.23 -6.45 8.52
N LYS A 84 3.71 -5.60 9.44
CA LYS A 84 5.15 -5.45 9.71
C LYS A 84 5.87 -6.77 10.00
N PRO A 85 5.35 -7.72 10.79
CA PRO A 85 6.04 -9.01 11.02
C PRO A 85 6.29 -9.80 9.73
N THR A 86 5.33 -9.77 8.79
CA THR A 86 5.48 -10.42 7.48
C THR A 86 6.50 -9.69 6.59
N ILE A 87 6.54 -8.36 6.66
CA ILE A 87 7.58 -7.56 5.97
C ILE A 87 8.96 -7.91 6.52
N ASP A 88 9.14 -7.97 7.83
CA ASP A 88 10.43 -8.29 8.45
C ASP A 88 10.90 -9.71 8.04
N GLN A 89 9.99 -10.68 7.99
CA GLN A 89 10.28 -12.02 7.47
C GLN A 89 10.66 -11.99 5.98
N ALA A 90 9.88 -11.30 5.16
CA ALA A 90 10.15 -11.15 3.72
C ALA A 90 11.53 -10.54 3.47
N ILE A 91 11.92 -9.49 4.21
CA ILE A 91 13.24 -8.87 4.11
C ILE A 91 14.36 -9.89 4.37
N GLN A 92 14.21 -10.75 5.39
CA GLN A 92 15.22 -11.77 5.68
C GLN A 92 15.32 -12.82 4.57
N GLU A 93 14.20 -13.23 4.00
CA GLU A 93 14.18 -14.20 2.91
C GLU A 93 14.76 -13.61 1.61
N ILE A 94 14.43 -12.36 1.29
CA ILE A 94 15.01 -11.64 0.14
C ILE A 94 16.53 -11.53 0.28
N LYS A 95 17.04 -11.17 1.47
CA LYS A 95 18.49 -11.10 1.73
C LYS A 95 19.17 -12.45 1.50
N LYS A 96 18.58 -13.55 1.97
CA LYS A 96 19.13 -14.90 1.76
C LYS A 96 19.18 -15.28 0.27
N GLU A 97 18.10 -15.01 -0.47
CA GLU A 97 18.06 -15.30 -1.92
C GLU A 97 19.02 -14.41 -2.70
N LEU A 98 19.18 -13.14 -2.30
CA LEU A 98 20.15 -12.23 -2.89
C LEU A 98 21.56 -12.80 -2.80
N GLU A 99 22.01 -13.25 -1.61
CA GLU A 99 23.36 -13.80 -1.42
C GLU A 99 23.60 -15.03 -2.31
N ILE A 100 22.61 -15.93 -2.41
CA ILE A 100 22.69 -17.10 -3.30
C ILE A 100 22.84 -16.67 -4.76
N THR A 101 22.05 -15.68 -5.18
CA THR A 101 22.05 -15.21 -6.58
C THR A 101 23.32 -14.44 -6.92
N LEU A 102 23.83 -13.62 -5.99
CA LEU A 102 25.11 -12.92 -6.15
C LEU A 102 26.25 -13.88 -6.34
N LYS A 103 26.31 -14.96 -5.55
CA LYS A 103 27.32 -16.00 -5.69
C LYS A 103 27.25 -16.67 -7.08
N LYS A 104 26.05 -17.03 -7.55
CA LYS A 104 25.87 -17.57 -8.91
C LYS A 104 26.37 -16.62 -10.00
N HIS A 105 26.11 -15.32 -9.86
CA HIS A 105 26.60 -14.33 -10.83
C HIS A 105 28.12 -14.21 -10.79
N GLN A 106 28.73 -14.23 -9.62
CA GLN A 106 30.18 -14.17 -9.45
C GLN A 106 30.87 -15.41 -10.03
N ASP A 107 30.34 -16.62 -9.73
CA ASP A 107 30.85 -17.88 -10.25
C ASP A 107 30.79 -17.95 -11.81
N ASN A 108 29.84 -17.21 -12.41
CA ASN A 108 29.69 -17.08 -13.87
C ASN A 108 30.40 -15.83 -14.45
N ASN A 109 31.28 -15.16 -13.71
CA ASN A 109 32.00 -13.94 -14.13
C ASN A 109 31.09 -12.74 -14.49
N LYS A 110 29.84 -12.72 -14.01
CA LYS A 110 28.87 -11.64 -14.20
C LYS A 110 28.96 -10.60 -13.09
N LEU A 111 30.14 -9.96 -12.94
CA LEU A 111 30.44 -9.10 -11.82
C LEU A 111 29.61 -7.81 -11.82
N LEU A 112 29.37 -7.22 -13.01
CA LEU A 112 28.58 -6.00 -13.16
C LEU A 112 27.11 -6.25 -12.80
N GLU A 113 26.54 -7.37 -13.28
CA GLU A 113 25.18 -7.77 -12.97
C GLU A 113 25.01 -8.05 -11.46
N ALA A 114 25.99 -8.70 -10.84
CA ALA A 114 26.01 -8.92 -9.40
C ALA A 114 26.01 -7.61 -8.63
N GLN A 115 26.84 -6.65 -9.03
CA GLN A 115 26.88 -5.34 -8.37
C GLN A 115 25.56 -4.60 -8.51
N ARG A 116 25.01 -4.48 -9.71
CA ARG A 116 23.74 -3.81 -9.99
C ARG A 116 22.58 -4.43 -9.20
N LEU A 117 22.51 -5.76 -9.17
CA LEU A 117 21.49 -6.47 -8.40
C LEU A 117 21.60 -6.16 -6.91
N ARG A 118 22.81 -6.21 -6.36
CA ARG A 118 23.06 -5.89 -4.95
C ARG A 118 22.63 -4.48 -4.59
N GLU A 119 23.06 -3.49 -5.36
CA GLU A 119 22.74 -2.08 -5.10
C GLU A 119 21.25 -1.81 -5.18
N ARG A 120 20.58 -2.31 -6.22
CA ARG A 120 19.14 -2.16 -6.39
C ARG A 120 18.36 -2.83 -5.26
N THR A 121 18.65 -4.09 -4.98
CA THR A 121 17.93 -4.82 -3.93
C THR A 121 18.14 -4.20 -2.56
N LYS A 122 19.36 -3.71 -2.26
CA LYS A 122 19.63 -3.00 -1.03
C LYS A 122 18.77 -1.75 -0.87
N PHE A 123 18.72 -0.92 -1.91
CA PHE A 123 17.86 0.28 -1.93
C PHE A 123 16.37 -0.07 -1.76
N ASP A 124 15.88 -1.08 -2.49
CA ASP A 124 14.49 -1.51 -2.40
C ASP A 124 14.15 -2.00 -0.98
N LEU A 125 15.05 -2.76 -0.34
CA LEU A 125 14.87 -3.23 1.04
C LEU A 125 14.85 -2.08 2.06
N GLU A 126 15.70 -1.07 1.90
CA GLU A 126 15.70 0.14 2.73
C GLU A 126 14.35 0.88 2.61
N MET A 127 13.80 0.98 1.39
CA MET A 127 12.49 1.58 1.15
C MET A 127 11.35 0.75 1.77
N ILE A 128 11.37 -0.58 1.60
CA ILE A 128 10.37 -1.49 2.20
C ILE A 128 10.41 -1.39 3.72
N GLU A 129 11.58 -1.35 4.34
CA GLU A 129 11.74 -1.23 5.80
C GLU A 129 11.22 0.11 6.32
N ALA A 130 11.49 1.20 5.61
CA ALA A 130 11.12 2.56 6.01
C ALA A 130 9.64 2.87 5.76
N THR A 131 9.07 2.41 4.64
CA THR A 131 7.75 2.85 4.16
C THR A 131 6.74 1.71 3.95
N GLY A 132 7.18 0.46 4.05
CA GLY A 132 6.37 -0.72 3.74
C GLY A 132 6.21 -1.01 2.25
N THR A 133 6.86 -0.24 1.36
CA THR A 133 6.76 -0.40 -0.10
C THR A 133 8.01 0.09 -0.82
N CYS A 134 8.18 -0.28 -2.10
CA CYS A 134 9.22 0.26 -2.98
C CYS A 134 8.70 0.33 -4.42
N ALA A 135 9.45 0.99 -5.31
CA ALA A 135 9.17 0.96 -6.74
C ALA A 135 9.44 -0.46 -7.28
N GLY A 136 8.42 -1.07 -7.89
CA GLY A 136 8.50 -2.46 -8.36
C GLY A 136 8.32 -3.48 -7.24
N ILE A 137 7.52 -3.17 -6.24
CA ILE A 137 7.20 -4.08 -5.11
C ILE A 137 6.68 -5.44 -5.58
N GLU A 138 6.08 -5.51 -6.75
CA GLU A 138 5.63 -6.75 -7.40
C GLU A 138 6.76 -7.75 -7.64
N ASN A 139 8.01 -7.29 -7.81
CA ASN A 139 9.18 -8.17 -7.93
C ASN A 139 9.44 -8.98 -6.65
N TYR A 140 8.92 -8.51 -5.52
CA TYR A 140 9.02 -9.15 -4.21
C TYR A 140 7.70 -9.82 -3.78
N SER A 141 6.69 -9.87 -4.67
CA SER A 141 5.34 -10.37 -4.40
C SER A 141 5.31 -11.76 -3.76
N ARG A 142 6.19 -12.66 -4.18
CA ARG A 142 6.32 -14.00 -3.64
C ARG A 142 6.54 -14.01 -2.12
N PHE A 143 7.46 -13.19 -1.64
CA PHE A 143 7.80 -13.09 -0.22
C PHE A 143 6.69 -12.42 0.60
N LEU A 144 5.94 -11.50 -0.02
CA LEU A 144 4.86 -10.76 0.62
C LEU A 144 3.54 -11.52 0.62
N SER A 145 3.31 -12.39 -0.38
CA SER A 145 2.09 -13.20 -0.54
C SER A 145 2.23 -14.64 -0.04
N GLY A 146 3.44 -15.07 0.38
CA GLY A 146 3.72 -16.43 0.83
C GLY A 146 3.71 -17.49 -0.28
N ARG A 147 3.84 -17.08 -1.55
CA ARG A 147 3.90 -17.99 -2.70
C ARG A 147 5.24 -18.70 -2.80
N LYS A 148 5.23 -19.88 -3.40
CA LYS A 148 6.43 -20.69 -3.60
C LYS A 148 7.29 -20.14 -4.77
N PRO A 149 8.59 -20.45 -4.80
CA PRO A 149 9.43 -20.15 -5.95
C PRO A 149 8.86 -20.73 -7.26
N GLY A 150 8.76 -19.90 -8.31
CA GLY A 150 8.21 -20.28 -9.59
C GLY A 150 6.70 -20.11 -9.75
N GLU A 151 5.96 -19.82 -8.67
CA GLU A 151 4.56 -19.45 -8.77
C GLU A 151 4.43 -18.02 -9.33
N PRO A 152 3.49 -17.76 -10.25
CA PRO A 152 3.27 -16.43 -10.78
C PRO A 152 2.75 -15.47 -9.67
N PRO A 153 2.99 -14.16 -9.79
CA PRO A 153 2.38 -13.19 -8.90
C PRO A 153 0.85 -13.22 -9.02
N PRO A 154 0.11 -12.78 -7.98
CA PRO A 154 -1.35 -12.70 -8.06
C PRO A 154 -1.76 -11.78 -9.20
N THR A 155 -2.67 -12.27 -10.04
CA THR A 155 -3.22 -11.53 -11.17
C THR A 155 -4.59 -10.96 -10.84
N LEU A 156 -5.06 -9.99 -11.63
CA LEU A 156 -6.40 -9.42 -11.48
C LEU A 156 -7.49 -10.50 -11.52
N PHE A 157 -7.30 -11.56 -12.30
CA PHE A 157 -8.27 -12.65 -12.44
C PHE A 157 -8.51 -13.43 -11.15
N GLU A 158 -7.53 -13.49 -10.25
CA GLU A 158 -7.67 -14.19 -8.96
C GLU A 158 -8.61 -13.43 -7.97
N TYR A 159 -8.90 -12.16 -8.25
CA TYR A 159 -9.79 -11.34 -7.43
C TYR A 159 -11.24 -11.32 -7.93
N PHE A 160 -11.51 -11.92 -9.09
CA PHE A 160 -12.86 -11.99 -9.60
C PHE A 160 -13.65 -13.14 -8.95
N PRO A 161 -14.95 -12.95 -8.66
CA PRO A 161 -15.83 -14.04 -8.29
C PRO A 161 -15.90 -15.11 -9.42
N ASP A 162 -16.13 -16.37 -9.05
CA ASP A 162 -16.16 -17.50 -9.98
C ASP A 162 -17.19 -17.35 -11.12
N ASN A 163 -18.23 -16.54 -10.91
CA ASN A 163 -19.29 -16.27 -11.88
C ASN A 163 -19.11 -14.97 -12.68
N THR A 164 -17.88 -14.44 -12.73
CA THR A 164 -17.58 -13.20 -13.45
C THR A 164 -17.54 -13.42 -14.96
N ILE A 165 -18.21 -12.56 -15.72
CA ILE A 165 -18.10 -12.48 -17.18
C ILE A 165 -17.24 -11.25 -17.52
N ILE A 166 -16.21 -11.46 -18.33
CA ILE A 166 -15.28 -10.40 -18.76
C ILE A 166 -15.52 -10.11 -20.23
N PHE A 167 -15.79 -8.85 -20.55
CA PHE A 167 -15.87 -8.34 -21.92
C PHE A 167 -14.55 -7.62 -22.24
N VAL A 168 -13.91 -7.98 -23.35
CA VAL A 168 -12.64 -7.40 -23.85
C VAL A 168 -12.91 -6.70 -25.18
#